data_fdf5da3540cebd4ee3dfd5e1b6c325b4
#
_entry.id   fdf5da3540cebd4ee3dfd5e1b6c325b4
#
_cell.length_a   1.000
_cell.length_b   1.000
_cell.length_c   1.000
_cell.angle_alpha   90.00
_cell.angle_beta   90.00
_cell.angle_gamma   90.00
#
_symmetry.space_group_name_H-M   'P 1'
#
loop_
_entity.id
_entity.type
_entity.pdbx_description
1 polymer ?
#
loop_
_entity_poly.entity_id
_entity_poly.type
_entity_poly.pdbx_seq_one_letter_code
_entity_poly.pdbx_strand_id
1 'polypeptide(L)'
;VGRRIYNYEELRVQINRLINGGIHGIFVFGTNGEGYILSEEEKIEIMRVAVEEVNGRVPVYASTGLVGTKDTIRLSQKAKEVGVDVLSNITPSFAAASQEELYTHFKTVAENVDMPIVLYNIPARTGNAIAPATVGKLSTIDNIIGVKDSSGNFDNILQYIEQTREQKDFAVLSGNDSLILWTLLAGGQGGIAGCSNIYPFVMAQIYEQFLEGNIEKARAYQDSIRSFRDCFKFGNPNTIVKHTVGLLGYPVGKCRAPFNQVSPQATEALKKVIAENQEKGMK
;
A
#
# COMPACT_ATOMS: atom_id res chain seq x y z
N VAL A 1 1.98 -31.89 1.91
CA VAL A 1 1.77 -30.45 2.05
C VAL A 1 0.27 -30.26 2.23
N GLY A 2 -0.17 -29.95 3.46
CA GLY A 2 -1.59 -29.83 3.79
C GLY A 2 -2.27 -28.72 2.99
N ARG A 3 -3.58 -28.87 2.74
CA ARG A 3 -4.42 -27.86 2.10
C ARG A 3 -4.29 -26.55 2.90
N ARG A 4 -3.85 -25.46 2.26
CA ARG A 4 -3.80 -24.14 2.90
C ARG A 4 -5.23 -23.68 3.15
N ILE A 5 -5.59 -23.46 4.41
CA ILE A 5 -6.89 -22.90 4.79
C ILE A 5 -6.70 -21.37 4.83
N TYR A 6 -7.44 -20.66 3.96
CA TYR A 6 -7.52 -19.20 3.98
C TYR A 6 -8.64 -18.80 4.93
N ASN A 7 -8.36 -17.83 5.80
CA ASN A 7 -9.38 -17.29 6.68
C ASN A 7 -10.04 -16.07 6.02
N TYR A 8 -10.92 -16.33 5.07
CA TYR A 8 -11.65 -15.25 4.38
C TYR A 8 -12.61 -14.51 5.32
N GLU A 9 -13.12 -15.15 6.34
CA GLU A 9 -13.93 -14.48 7.37
C GLU A 9 -13.11 -13.42 8.10
N GLU A 10 -11.87 -13.75 8.49
CA GLU A 10 -10.99 -12.77 9.10
C GLU A 10 -10.59 -11.65 8.13
N LEU A 11 -10.45 -11.95 6.84
CA LEU A 11 -10.22 -10.91 5.82
C LEU A 11 -11.40 -9.92 5.80
N ARG A 12 -12.64 -10.39 5.85
CA ARG A 12 -13.85 -9.55 5.93
C ARG A 12 -13.86 -8.70 7.20
N VAL A 13 -13.51 -9.30 8.34
CA VAL A 13 -13.37 -8.58 9.61
C VAL A 13 -12.35 -7.46 9.50
N GLN A 14 -11.16 -7.72 8.92
CA GLN A 14 -10.13 -6.69 8.75
C GLN A 14 -10.56 -5.57 7.80
N ILE A 15 -11.22 -5.88 6.70
CA ILE A 15 -11.77 -4.87 5.77
C ILE A 15 -12.75 -3.95 6.50
N ASN A 16 -13.71 -4.51 7.24
CA ASN A 16 -14.68 -3.73 7.99
C ASN A 16 -14.01 -2.88 9.08
N ARG A 17 -13.03 -3.43 9.78
CA ARG A 17 -12.27 -2.69 10.80
C ARG A 17 -11.57 -1.48 10.22
N LEU A 18 -10.95 -1.63 9.06
CA LEU A 18 -10.28 -0.53 8.37
C LEU A 18 -11.28 0.56 7.94
N ILE A 19 -12.37 0.16 7.28
CA ILE A 19 -13.42 1.11 6.82
C ILE A 19 -14.06 1.83 8.01
N ASN A 20 -14.41 1.10 9.07
CA ASN A 20 -14.98 1.69 10.30
C ASN A 20 -13.99 2.61 11.02
N GLY A 21 -12.69 2.40 10.82
CA GLY A 21 -11.64 3.30 11.30
C GLY A 21 -11.44 4.55 10.44
N GLY A 22 -12.22 4.73 9.36
CA GLY A 22 -12.19 5.91 8.51
C GLY A 22 -11.22 5.82 7.33
N ILE A 23 -10.70 4.63 6.99
CA ILE A 23 -9.81 4.46 5.84
C ILE A 23 -10.57 4.66 4.52
N HIS A 24 -9.97 5.42 3.60
CA HIS A 24 -10.59 5.90 2.35
C HIS A 24 -10.51 4.91 1.18
N GLY A 25 -9.78 3.79 1.34
CA GLY A 25 -9.67 2.75 0.30
C GLY A 25 -8.99 1.50 0.84
N ILE A 26 -9.32 0.35 0.25
CA ILE A 26 -8.71 -0.94 0.57
C ILE A 26 -7.69 -1.31 -0.50
N PHE A 27 -6.46 -1.61 -0.09
CA PHE A 27 -5.37 -1.96 -0.99
C PHE A 27 -4.93 -3.42 -0.76
N VAL A 28 -5.30 -4.33 -1.66
CA VAL A 28 -4.91 -5.74 -1.60
C VAL A 28 -3.61 -6.00 -2.37
N PHE A 29 -2.84 -6.99 -1.91
CA PHE A 29 -1.57 -7.46 -2.49
C PHE A 29 -0.41 -6.46 -2.46
N GLY A 30 -0.49 -5.42 -1.64
CA GLY A 30 0.70 -4.66 -1.29
C GLY A 30 1.73 -5.54 -0.57
N THR A 31 2.88 -4.98 -0.22
CA THR A 31 3.94 -5.69 0.51
C THR A 31 3.41 -6.30 1.82
N ASN A 32 2.61 -5.56 2.58
CA ASN A 32 1.98 -6.06 3.81
C ASN A 32 0.89 -7.11 3.55
N GLY A 33 0.24 -7.06 2.39
CA GLY A 33 -0.71 -8.08 1.92
C GLY A 33 -0.06 -9.31 1.27
N GLU A 34 1.27 -9.45 1.37
CA GLU A 34 2.03 -10.61 0.89
C GLU A 34 1.84 -10.93 -0.61
N GLY A 35 1.51 -9.93 -1.43
CA GLY A 35 1.19 -10.11 -2.85
C GLY A 35 2.28 -10.79 -3.69
N TYR A 36 3.54 -10.69 -3.25
CA TYR A 36 4.70 -11.29 -3.91
C TYR A 36 4.80 -12.82 -3.74
N ILE A 37 4.01 -13.44 -2.85
CA ILE A 37 4.09 -14.89 -2.52
C ILE A 37 2.74 -15.62 -2.70
N LEU A 38 1.69 -14.90 -3.09
CA LEU A 38 0.38 -15.45 -3.40
C LEU A 38 0.36 -16.02 -4.83
N SER A 39 -0.33 -17.15 -5.04
CA SER A 39 -0.63 -17.64 -6.39
C SER A 39 -1.66 -16.72 -7.08
N GLU A 40 -1.81 -16.88 -8.38
CA GLU A 40 -2.78 -16.10 -9.15
C GLU A 40 -4.22 -16.43 -8.72
N GLU A 41 -4.53 -17.71 -8.52
CA GLU A 41 -5.83 -18.17 -8.04
C GLU A 41 -6.19 -17.58 -6.68
N GLU A 42 -5.19 -17.55 -5.77
CA GLU A 42 -5.35 -16.93 -4.46
C GLU A 42 -5.64 -15.44 -4.56
N LYS A 43 -4.96 -14.73 -5.47
CA LYS A 43 -5.19 -13.30 -5.71
C LYS A 43 -6.59 -13.06 -6.26
N ILE A 44 -7.05 -13.86 -7.22
CA ILE A 44 -8.40 -13.73 -7.79
C ILE A 44 -9.46 -13.91 -6.69
N GLU A 45 -9.32 -14.93 -5.86
CA GLU A 45 -10.27 -15.18 -4.78
C GLU A 45 -10.26 -14.08 -3.70
N ILE A 46 -9.08 -13.59 -3.32
CA ILE A 46 -8.96 -12.47 -2.35
C ILE A 46 -9.57 -11.17 -2.93
N MET A 47 -9.37 -10.89 -4.22
CA MET A 47 -10.00 -9.73 -4.88
C MET A 47 -11.53 -9.85 -4.82
N ARG A 48 -12.07 -11.03 -5.16
CA ARG A 48 -13.51 -11.28 -5.11
C ARG A 48 -14.08 -11.04 -3.72
N VAL A 49 -13.47 -11.62 -2.68
CA VAL A 49 -13.88 -11.42 -1.28
C VAL A 49 -13.77 -9.94 -0.88
N ALA A 50 -12.71 -9.25 -1.29
CA ALA A 50 -12.53 -7.85 -0.94
C ALA A 50 -13.58 -6.96 -1.61
N VAL A 51 -13.86 -7.14 -2.90
CA VAL A 51 -14.89 -6.37 -3.64
C VAL A 51 -16.27 -6.62 -3.05
N GLU A 52 -16.63 -7.88 -2.80
CA GLU A 52 -17.89 -8.25 -2.16
C GLU A 52 -18.06 -7.60 -0.79
N GLU A 53 -17.03 -7.67 0.06
CA GLU A 53 -17.11 -7.18 1.43
C GLU A 53 -17.10 -5.66 1.50
N VAL A 54 -16.30 -5.00 0.66
CA VAL A 54 -16.28 -3.53 0.57
C VAL A 54 -17.62 -3.00 0.07
N ASN A 55 -18.25 -3.69 -0.89
CA ASN A 55 -19.58 -3.37 -1.42
C ASN A 55 -19.76 -1.87 -1.74
N GLY A 56 -18.80 -1.28 -2.45
CA GLY A 56 -18.85 0.12 -2.90
C GLY A 56 -18.68 1.18 -1.81
N ARG A 57 -18.41 0.81 -0.55
CA ARG A 57 -18.23 1.80 0.56
C ARG A 57 -16.97 2.66 0.38
N VAL A 58 -15.93 2.08 -0.17
CA VAL A 58 -14.66 2.74 -0.52
C VAL A 58 -14.08 2.04 -1.76
N PRO A 59 -13.16 2.68 -2.52
CA PRO A 59 -12.53 2.01 -3.65
C PRO A 59 -11.61 0.85 -3.22
N VAL A 60 -11.58 -0.20 -4.05
CA VAL A 60 -10.68 -1.36 -3.91
C VAL A 60 -9.53 -1.22 -4.89
N TYR A 61 -8.32 -1.18 -4.37
CA TYR A 61 -7.08 -1.20 -5.14
C TYR A 61 -6.47 -2.59 -5.12
N ALA A 62 -6.00 -3.09 -6.26
CA ALA A 62 -5.26 -4.36 -6.32
C ALA A 62 -3.87 -4.17 -6.94
N SER A 63 -2.83 -4.71 -6.28
CA SER A 63 -1.49 -4.74 -6.86
C SER A 63 -1.38 -5.91 -7.83
N THR A 64 -1.40 -5.61 -9.13
CA THR A 64 -1.38 -6.60 -10.22
C THR A 64 -0.04 -6.64 -10.97
N GLY A 65 0.91 -5.75 -10.62
CA GLY A 65 2.23 -5.73 -11.20
C GLY A 65 3.01 -7.02 -10.92
N LEU A 66 3.54 -7.62 -11.98
CA LEU A 66 4.39 -8.81 -11.98
C LEU A 66 5.69 -8.52 -12.74
N VAL A 67 6.63 -9.47 -12.78
CA VAL A 67 7.89 -9.29 -13.50
C VAL A 67 7.67 -9.16 -15.00
N GLY A 68 6.79 -9.97 -15.58
CA GLY A 68 6.49 -9.97 -17.01
C GLY A 68 5.33 -9.04 -17.37
N THR A 69 5.49 -8.26 -18.45
CA THR A 69 4.43 -7.34 -18.95
C THR A 69 3.15 -8.10 -19.29
N LYS A 70 3.25 -9.25 -19.97
CA LYS A 70 2.08 -10.08 -20.34
C LYS A 70 1.33 -10.61 -19.12
N ASP A 71 2.07 -11.03 -18.09
CA ASP A 71 1.48 -11.53 -16.85
C ASP A 71 0.80 -10.42 -16.06
N THR A 72 1.41 -9.23 -16.05
CA THR A 72 0.80 -8.02 -15.46
C THR A 72 -0.52 -7.68 -16.15
N ILE A 73 -0.56 -7.67 -17.49
CA ILE A 73 -1.79 -7.43 -18.26
C ILE A 73 -2.85 -8.49 -17.92
N ARG A 74 -2.49 -9.78 -17.94
CA ARG A 74 -3.41 -10.88 -17.65
C ARG A 74 -4.03 -10.76 -16.26
N LEU A 75 -3.23 -10.53 -15.24
CA LEU A 75 -3.74 -10.38 -13.87
C LEU A 75 -4.57 -9.10 -13.71
N SER A 76 -4.20 -8.02 -14.39
CA SER A 76 -4.94 -6.76 -14.40
C SER A 76 -6.32 -6.92 -15.05
N GLN A 77 -6.42 -7.68 -16.15
CA GLN A 77 -7.69 -8.03 -16.77
C GLN A 77 -8.59 -8.88 -15.85
N LYS A 78 -8.00 -9.83 -15.10
CA LYS A 78 -8.72 -10.59 -14.08
C LYS A 78 -9.23 -9.69 -12.93
N ALA A 79 -8.45 -8.71 -12.51
CA ALA A 79 -8.89 -7.74 -11.51
C ALA A 79 -10.11 -6.92 -12.02
N LYS A 80 -10.10 -6.51 -13.29
CA LYS A 80 -11.24 -5.86 -13.94
C LYS A 80 -12.49 -6.74 -13.94
N GLU A 81 -12.35 -8.01 -14.34
CA GLU A 81 -13.47 -8.99 -14.36
C GLU A 81 -14.09 -9.19 -12.97
N VAL A 82 -13.29 -9.11 -11.91
CA VAL A 82 -13.74 -9.24 -10.50
C VAL A 82 -14.42 -7.97 -9.97
N GLY A 83 -14.17 -6.81 -10.59
CA GLY A 83 -14.76 -5.53 -10.17
C GLY A 83 -13.87 -4.70 -9.23
N VAL A 84 -12.56 -4.88 -9.31
CA VAL A 84 -11.58 -3.97 -8.65
C VAL A 84 -11.69 -2.58 -9.29
N ASP A 85 -11.58 -1.52 -8.49
CA ASP A 85 -11.72 -0.14 -8.98
C ASP A 85 -10.43 0.43 -9.56
N VAL A 86 -9.28 0.14 -8.95
CA VAL A 86 -7.99 0.71 -9.33
C VAL A 86 -6.89 -0.34 -9.28
N LEU A 87 -6.04 -0.36 -10.30
CA LEU A 87 -4.85 -1.19 -10.34
C LEU A 87 -3.65 -0.46 -9.72
N SER A 88 -2.78 -1.19 -9.05
CA SER A 88 -1.47 -0.68 -8.64
C SER A 88 -0.38 -1.57 -9.22
N ASN A 89 0.47 -1.00 -10.07
CA ASN A 89 1.49 -1.77 -10.78
C ASN A 89 2.87 -1.42 -10.25
N ILE A 90 3.46 -2.37 -9.52
CA ILE A 90 4.83 -2.30 -9.01
C ILE A 90 5.82 -2.46 -10.18
N THR A 91 6.99 -1.82 -10.07
CA THR A 91 8.09 -2.05 -11.03
C THR A 91 8.45 -3.53 -11.11
N PRO A 92 8.80 -4.06 -12.29
CA PRO A 92 9.41 -5.38 -12.41
C PRO A 92 10.55 -5.55 -11.41
N SER A 93 10.73 -6.76 -10.88
CA SER A 93 11.76 -7.08 -9.90
C SER A 93 12.80 -8.06 -10.46
N PHE A 94 13.87 -8.29 -9.72
CA PHE A 94 14.95 -9.23 -9.99
C PHE A 94 15.97 -8.70 -10.99
N ALA A 95 15.62 -8.39 -12.24
CA ALA A 95 16.55 -7.84 -13.24
C ALA A 95 16.47 -6.31 -13.26
N ALA A 96 17.62 -5.67 -13.44
CA ALA A 96 17.68 -4.21 -13.62
C ALA A 96 17.07 -3.84 -14.98
N ALA A 97 16.10 -2.92 -14.95
CA ALA A 97 15.46 -2.37 -16.14
C ALA A 97 15.92 -0.93 -16.37
N SER A 98 16.12 -0.56 -17.62
CA SER A 98 16.33 0.84 -18.03
C SER A 98 15.01 1.63 -17.89
N GLN A 99 15.11 2.96 -17.87
CA GLN A 99 13.93 3.83 -17.80
C GLN A 99 13.04 3.69 -19.05
N GLU A 100 13.61 3.41 -20.20
CA GLU A 100 12.85 3.16 -21.43
C GLU A 100 12.10 1.81 -21.37
N GLU A 101 12.69 0.78 -20.78
CA GLU A 101 12.01 -0.51 -20.55
C GLU A 101 10.88 -0.34 -19.54
N LEU A 102 11.08 0.41 -18.44
CA LEU A 102 10.02 0.72 -17.47
C LEU A 102 8.88 1.52 -18.13
N TYR A 103 9.21 2.55 -18.91
CA TYR A 103 8.23 3.33 -19.66
C TYR A 103 7.41 2.43 -20.59
N THR A 104 8.09 1.62 -21.41
CA THR A 104 7.45 0.70 -22.36
C THR A 104 6.58 -0.33 -21.64
N HIS A 105 7.05 -0.88 -20.51
CA HIS A 105 6.28 -1.82 -19.69
C HIS A 105 4.95 -1.21 -19.23
N PHE A 106 5.00 -0.07 -18.54
CA PHE A 106 3.80 0.56 -17.98
C PHE A 106 2.86 1.08 -19.07
N LYS A 107 3.40 1.66 -20.13
CA LYS A 107 2.61 2.09 -21.30
C LYS A 107 1.89 0.90 -21.94
N THR A 108 2.59 -0.20 -22.18
CA THR A 108 1.98 -1.41 -22.77
C THR A 108 0.88 -1.99 -21.87
N VAL A 109 1.08 -1.99 -20.56
CA VAL A 109 0.02 -2.40 -19.62
C VAL A 109 -1.19 -1.46 -19.75
N ALA A 110 -0.97 -0.15 -19.70
CA ALA A 110 -2.04 0.85 -19.79
C ALA A 110 -2.84 0.75 -21.08
N GLU A 111 -2.17 0.53 -22.22
CA GLU A 111 -2.81 0.36 -23.54
C GLU A 111 -3.66 -0.93 -23.67
N ASN A 112 -3.39 -1.94 -22.82
CA ASN A 112 -4.07 -3.25 -22.88
C ASN A 112 -5.05 -3.50 -21.73
N VAL A 113 -5.20 -2.53 -20.82
CA VAL A 113 -6.10 -2.64 -19.66
C VAL A 113 -6.84 -1.32 -19.48
N ASP A 114 -8.11 -1.32 -19.83
CA ASP A 114 -9.01 -0.17 -19.67
C ASP A 114 -9.48 -0.06 -18.21
N MET A 115 -8.56 0.39 -17.34
CA MET A 115 -8.76 0.65 -15.90
C MET A 115 -7.78 1.72 -15.40
N PRO A 116 -8.13 2.45 -14.34
CA PRO A 116 -7.19 3.36 -13.66
C PRO A 116 -5.99 2.60 -13.09
N ILE A 117 -4.78 3.13 -13.31
CA ILE A 117 -3.52 2.54 -12.87
C ILE A 117 -2.75 3.53 -12.00
N VAL A 118 -2.32 3.10 -10.82
CA VAL A 118 -1.34 3.78 -9.98
C VAL A 118 0.00 3.06 -10.10
N LEU A 119 1.03 3.76 -10.54
CA LEU A 119 2.40 3.26 -10.58
C LEU A 119 2.90 3.00 -9.15
N TYR A 120 3.70 1.97 -8.93
CA TYR A 120 4.23 1.69 -7.61
C TYR A 120 5.75 1.59 -7.62
N ASN A 121 6.39 2.61 -7.04
CA ASN A 121 7.84 2.72 -6.89
C ASN A 121 8.28 2.25 -5.51
N ILE A 122 9.05 1.16 -5.44
CA ILE A 122 9.65 0.63 -4.20
C ILE A 122 11.02 -0.02 -4.49
N PRO A 123 12.04 0.77 -4.84
CA PRO A 123 13.32 0.26 -5.33
C PRO A 123 14.05 -0.65 -4.34
N ALA A 124 13.86 -0.45 -3.03
CA ALA A 124 14.42 -1.32 -2.00
C ALA A 124 13.91 -2.78 -2.05
N ARG A 125 12.81 -3.05 -2.77
CA ARG A 125 12.23 -4.39 -2.92
C ARG A 125 12.36 -4.95 -4.32
N THR A 126 12.30 -4.09 -5.34
CA THR A 126 12.32 -4.53 -6.74
C THR A 126 13.69 -4.42 -7.39
N GLY A 127 14.58 -3.56 -6.87
CA GLY A 127 15.84 -3.20 -7.51
C GLY A 127 15.69 -2.15 -8.61
N ASN A 128 14.45 -1.77 -8.97
CA ASN A 128 14.14 -0.80 -10.03
C ASN A 128 13.41 0.42 -9.47
N ALA A 129 13.92 1.61 -9.77
CA ALA A 129 13.28 2.89 -9.46
C ALA A 129 12.71 3.53 -10.72
N ILE A 130 11.52 4.11 -10.62
CA ILE A 130 10.96 4.94 -11.69
C ILE A 130 11.51 6.36 -11.52
N ALA A 131 12.29 6.83 -12.50
CA ALA A 131 12.83 8.19 -12.45
C ALA A 131 11.70 9.24 -12.57
N PRO A 132 11.84 10.44 -11.96
CA PRO A 132 10.83 11.49 -12.05
C PRO A 132 10.42 11.85 -13.48
N ALA A 133 11.38 11.97 -14.39
CA ALA A 133 11.09 12.24 -15.80
C ALA A 133 10.28 11.11 -16.48
N THR A 134 10.47 9.86 -16.05
CA THR A 134 9.70 8.71 -16.55
C THR A 134 8.26 8.77 -16.03
N VAL A 135 8.05 9.12 -14.75
CA VAL A 135 6.71 9.34 -14.19
C VAL A 135 6.03 10.51 -14.93
N GLY A 136 6.73 11.63 -15.18
CA GLY A 136 6.19 12.74 -15.95
C GLY A 136 5.71 12.34 -17.36
N LYS A 137 6.47 11.48 -18.06
CA LYS A 137 6.02 10.93 -19.36
C LYS A 137 4.81 10.00 -19.22
N LEU A 138 4.81 9.13 -18.21
CA LEU A 138 3.72 8.17 -17.97
C LEU A 138 2.43 8.87 -17.54
N SER A 139 2.52 9.99 -16.82
CA SER A 139 1.36 10.75 -16.36
C SER A 139 0.54 11.40 -17.49
N THR A 140 1.05 11.41 -18.73
CA THR A 140 0.30 11.88 -19.90
C THR A 140 -0.58 10.79 -20.52
N ILE A 141 -0.56 9.58 -19.99
CA ILE A 141 -1.40 8.45 -20.44
C ILE A 141 -2.67 8.46 -19.58
N ASP A 142 -3.82 8.63 -20.21
CA ASP A 142 -5.11 8.94 -19.57
C ASP A 142 -5.48 8.04 -18.39
N ASN A 143 -5.21 6.75 -18.49
CA ASN A 143 -5.55 5.79 -17.44
C ASN A 143 -4.41 5.54 -16.42
N ILE A 144 -3.27 6.22 -16.53
CA ILE A 144 -2.24 6.24 -15.47
C ILE A 144 -2.52 7.45 -14.58
N ILE A 145 -3.21 7.21 -13.47
CA ILE A 145 -3.81 8.25 -12.62
C ILE A 145 -2.97 8.62 -11.39
N GLY A 146 -1.81 8.02 -11.21
CA GLY A 146 -0.98 8.37 -10.06
C GLY A 146 0.26 7.52 -9.90
N VAL A 147 1.05 7.89 -8.90
CA VAL A 147 2.23 7.14 -8.44
C VAL A 147 2.24 7.04 -6.92
N LYS A 148 2.48 5.83 -6.42
CA LYS A 148 2.81 5.55 -5.02
C LYS A 148 4.32 5.45 -4.87
N ASP A 149 4.91 6.28 -4.03
CA ASP A 149 6.34 6.22 -3.72
C ASP A 149 6.63 5.61 -2.34
N SER A 150 7.32 4.49 -2.34
CA SER A 150 7.82 3.81 -1.14
C SER A 150 9.36 3.81 -1.06
N SER A 151 10.04 4.69 -1.79
CA SER A 151 11.50 4.83 -1.74
C SER A 151 12.00 5.29 -0.37
N GLY A 152 11.18 6.02 0.38
CA GLY A 152 11.57 6.70 1.62
C GLY A 152 12.36 7.99 1.38
N ASN A 153 12.58 8.37 0.15
CA ASN A 153 13.24 9.60 -0.25
C ASN A 153 12.20 10.70 -0.53
N PHE A 154 12.09 11.67 0.36
CA PHE A 154 11.11 12.74 0.22
C PHE A 154 11.39 13.64 -1.00
N ASP A 155 12.65 13.87 -1.34
CA ASP A 155 13.02 14.62 -2.55
C ASP A 155 12.48 13.96 -3.82
N ASN A 156 12.44 12.63 -3.87
CA ASN A 156 11.82 11.91 -4.99
C ASN A 156 10.31 12.20 -5.11
N ILE A 157 9.61 12.30 -3.99
CA ILE A 157 8.19 12.72 -3.95
C ILE A 157 8.02 14.13 -4.49
N LEU A 158 8.88 15.07 -4.06
CA LEU A 158 8.86 16.46 -4.55
C LEU A 158 9.08 16.52 -6.05
N GLN A 159 10.03 15.76 -6.57
CA GLN A 159 10.28 15.68 -8.01
C GLN A 159 9.09 15.08 -8.79
N TYR A 160 8.41 14.07 -8.24
CA TYR A 160 7.18 13.53 -8.86
C TYR A 160 6.08 14.58 -8.93
N ILE A 161 5.85 15.32 -7.85
CA ILE A 161 4.87 16.42 -7.81
C ILE A 161 5.23 17.49 -8.86
N GLU A 162 6.51 17.86 -8.96
CA GLU A 162 6.99 18.83 -9.95
C GLU A 162 6.77 18.35 -11.39
N GLN A 163 7.13 17.11 -11.71
CA GLN A 163 7.04 16.54 -13.05
C GLN A 163 5.59 16.30 -13.51
N THR A 164 4.65 16.20 -12.57
CA THR A 164 3.24 15.93 -12.87
C THR A 164 2.32 17.12 -12.61
N ARG A 165 2.86 18.28 -12.32
CA ARG A 165 2.15 19.51 -11.93
C ARG A 165 1.02 19.91 -12.90
N GLU A 166 1.24 19.70 -14.20
CA GLU A 166 0.27 20.05 -15.24
C GLU A 166 -0.84 19.00 -15.41
N GLN A 167 -0.70 17.83 -14.77
CA GLN A 167 -1.66 16.73 -14.82
C GLN A 167 -2.58 16.79 -13.59
N LYS A 168 -3.69 17.55 -13.69
CA LYS A 168 -4.57 17.86 -12.55
C LYS A 168 -5.17 16.63 -11.86
N ASP A 169 -5.39 15.56 -12.61
CA ASP A 169 -6.01 14.32 -12.12
C ASP A 169 -4.99 13.24 -11.75
N PHE A 170 -3.68 13.58 -11.73
CA PHE A 170 -2.61 12.66 -11.37
C PHE A 170 -2.23 12.79 -9.90
N ALA A 171 -2.34 11.68 -9.15
CA ALA A 171 -2.08 11.64 -7.72
C ALA A 171 -0.64 11.19 -7.39
N VAL A 172 0.05 11.93 -6.52
CA VAL A 172 1.32 11.50 -5.90
C VAL A 172 1.05 11.09 -4.47
N LEU A 173 1.27 9.81 -4.15
CA LEU A 173 0.93 9.17 -2.88
C LEU A 173 2.18 8.68 -2.15
N SER A 174 2.30 8.98 -0.85
CA SER A 174 3.34 8.38 -0.04
C SER A 174 3.03 6.92 0.29
N GLY A 175 3.96 6.03 0.01
CA GLY A 175 3.97 4.64 0.51
C GLY A 175 4.78 4.47 1.79
N ASN A 176 5.39 5.54 2.29
CA ASN A 176 6.07 5.60 3.58
C ASN A 176 5.19 6.34 4.59
N ASP A 177 4.67 5.61 5.59
CA ASP A 177 3.74 6.15 6.59
C ASP A 177 4.28 7.42 7.29
N SER A 178 5.60 7.55 7.47
CA SER A 178 6.22 8.72 8.11
C SER A 178 6.20 9.99 7.26
N LEU A 179 5.86 9.89 5.97
CA LEU A 179 5.92 11.00 5.02
C LEU A 179 4.53 11.46 4.53
N ILE A 180 3.43 10.89 5.05
CA ILE A 180 2.09 11.18 4.52
C ILE A 180 1.73 12.65 4.68
N LEU A 181 1.82 13.21 5.89
CA LEU A 181 1.53 14.64 6.10
C LEU A 181 2.45 15.53 5.28
N TRP A 182 3.73 15.20 5.20
CA TRP A 182 4.70 15.99 4.44
C TRP A 182 4.43 15.96 2.95
N THR A 183 3.96 14.82 2.43
CA THR A 183 3.50 14.66 1.05
C THR A 183 2.28 15.54 0.76
N LEU A 184 1.30 15.56 1.68
CA LEU A 184 0.12 16.42 1.58
C LEU A 184 0.51 17.91 1.57
N LEU A 185 1.37 18.34 2.48
CA LEU A 185 1.88 19.73 2.58
C LEU A 185 2.66 20.15 1.33
N ALA A 186 3.30 19.21 0.66
CA ALA A 186 4.02 19.47 -0.59
C ALA A 186 3.13 19.52 -1.83
N GLY A 187 1.83 19.21 -1.71
CA GLY A 187 0.86 19.17 -2.82
C GLY A 187 0.57 17.77 -3.38
N GLY A 188 1.04 16.71 -2.72
CA GLY A 188 0.58 15.35 -3.00
C GLY A 188 -0.83 15.08 -2.42
N GLN A 189 -1.42 13.94 -2.76
CA GLN A 189 -2.85 13.67 -2.52
C GLN A 189 -3.11 12.71 -1.36
N GLY A 190 -2.06 12.16 -0.71
CA GLY A 190 -2.26 11.27 0.42
C GLY A 190 -1.19 10.20 0.58
N GLY A 191 -1.59 9.04 1.09
CA GLY A 191 -0.69 7.91 1.27
C GLY A 191 -1.38 6.56 1.27
N ILE A 192 -0.60 5.51 1.02
CA ILE A 192 -1.03 4.11 1.12
C ILE A 192 -0.23 3.48 2.26
N ALA A 193 -0.88 3.38 3.43
CA ALA A 193 -0.23 3.21 4.71
C ALA A 193 -0.26 1.77 5.23
N GLY A 194 0.90 1.23 5.60
CA GLY A 194 1.01 -0.05 6.32
C GLY A 194 0.51 0.04 7.76
N CYS A 195 0.75 1.17 8.44
CA CYS A 195 0.34 1.43 9.83
C CYS A 195 -1.20 1.47 9.99
N SER A 196 -1.97 1.68 8.90
CA SER A 196 -3.43 1.62 8.95
C SER A 196 -3.96 0.26 9.38
N ASN A 197 -3.19 -0.82 9.16
CA ASN A 197 -3.55 -2.15 9.67
C ASN A 197 -3.50 -2.26 11.20
N ILE A 198 -2.91 -1.30 11.91
CA ILE A 198 -2.82 -1.26 13.37
C ILE A 198 -3.67 -0.12 13.93
N TYR A 199 -3.52 1.07 13.38
CA TYR A 199 -4.15 2.31 13.83
C TYR A 199 -4.94 2.98 12.70
N PRO A 200 -6.04 2.37 12.20
CA PRO A 200 -6.76 2.90 11.04
C PRO A 200 -7.30 4.31 11.30
N PHE A 201 -7.88 4.57 12.47
CA PHE A 201 -8.39 5.91 12.82
C PHE A 201 -7.28 6.97 12.82
N VAL A 202 -6.14 6.68 13.45
CA VAL A 202 -4.99 7.61 13.50
C VAL A 202 -4.53 7.97 12.09
N MET A 203 -4.41 6.96 11.22
CA MET A 203 -3.94 7.17 9.85
C MET A 203 -4.94 7.97 9.01
N ALA A 204 -6.25 7.73 9.18
CA ALA A 204 -7.29 8.52 8.54
C ALA A 204 -7.26 9.97 9.02
N GLN A 205 -7.09 10.20 10.32
CA GLN A 205 -7.04 11.54 10.90
C GLN A 205 -5.86 12.40 10.41
N ILE A 206 -4.75 11.83 9.98
CA ILE A 206 -3.68 12.61 9.34
C ILE A 206 -4.24 13.36 8.12
N TYR A 207 -5.02 12.69 7.29
CA TYR A 207 -5.62 13.25 6.09
C TYR A 207 -6.80 14.18 6.40
N GLU A 208 -7.73 13.75 7.23
CA GLU A 208 -8.92 14.53 7.58
C GLU A 208 -8.56 15.87 8.23
N GLN A 209 -7.64 15.87 9.22
CA GLN A 209 -7.22 17.08 9.88
C GLN A 209 -6.42 18.01 8.95
N PHE A 210 -5.69 17.44 7.98
CA PHE A 210 -5.05 18.25 6.93
C PHE A 210 -6.10 18.95 6.06
N LEU A 211 -7.15 18.25 5.60
CA LEU A 211 -8.22 18.84 4.79
C LEU A 211 -8.99 19.92 5.53
N GLU A 212 -9.19 19.77 6.84
CA GLU A 212 -9.83 20.77 7.71
C GLU A 212 -8.91 21.98 7.99
N GLY A 213 -7.64 21.96 7.54
CA GLY A 213 -6.65 22.98 7.85
C GLY A 213 -6.05 22.91 9.26
N ASN A 214 -6.34 21.85 10.01
CA ASN A 214 -5.87 21.63 11.38
C ASN A 214 -4.45 20.99 11.38
N ILE A 215 -3.46 21.69 10.84
CA ILE A 215 -2.11 21.13 10.59
C ILE A 215 -1.44 20.61 11.87
N GLU A 216 -1.59 21.30 13.01
CA GLU A 216 -1.00 20.85 14.28
C GLU A 216 -1.60 19.52 14.76
N LYS A 217 -2.92 19.32 14.56
CA LYS A 217 -3.55 18.03 14.88
C LYS A 217 -3.10 16.94 13.90
N ALA A 218 -3.07 17.22 12.60
CA ALA A 218 -2.56 16.29 11.60
C ALA A 218 -1.13 15.86 11.93
N ARG A 219 -0.27 16.80 12.37
CA ARG A 219 1.08 16.54 12.81
C ARG A 219 1.12 15.67 14.06
N ALA A 220 0.27 15.94 15.05
CA ALA A 220 0.22 15.12 16.26
C ALA A 220 -0.14 13.65 15.93
N TYR A 221 -1.10 13.42 15.02
CA TYR A 221 -1.40 12.07 14.52
C TYR A 221 -0.22 11.47 13.74
N GLN A 222 0.42 12.23 12.86
CA GLN A 222 1.60 11.77 12.12
C GLN A 222 2.75 11.36 13.05
N ASP A 223 3.01 12.14 14.10
CA ASP A 223 4.09 11.86 15.06
C ASP A 223 3.77 10.66 15.96
N SER A 224 2.49 10.41 16.27
CA SER A 224 2.06 9.34 17.17
C SER A 224 2.41 7.93 16.67
N ILE A 225 2.50 7.70 15.36
CA ILE A 225 2.86 6.39 14.80
C ILE A 225 4.35 6.05 14.92
N ARG A 226 5.19 6.99 15.33
CA ARG A 226 6.66 6.84 15.37
C ARG A 226 7.08 5.63 16.19
N SER A 227 6.54 5.48 17.40
CA SER A 227 6.91 4.40 18.32
C SER A 227 6.66 3.01 17.69
N PHE A 228 5.56 2.83 16.96
CA PHE A 228 5.30 1.59 16.25
C PHE A 228 6.26 1.41 15.06
N ARG A 229 6.49 2.44 14.27
CA ARG A 229 7.40 2.37 13.13
C ARG A 229 8.84 2.02 13.53
N ASP A 230 9.28 2.47 14.68
CA ASP A 230 10.61 2.13 15.21
C ASP A 230 10.77 0.62 15.49
N CYS A 231 9.66 -0.11 15.61
CA CYS A 231 9.68 -1.58 15.73
C CYS A 231 10.05 -2.29 14.43
N PHE A 232 10.03 -1.62 13.26
CA PHE A 232 10.45 -2.23 12.00
C PHE A 232 11.94 -2.61 11.98
N LYS A 233 12.77 -2.06 12.88
CA LYS A 233 14.15 -2.50 13.09
C LYS A 233 14.27 -3.95 13.54
N PHE A 234 13.21 -4.56 14.07
CA PHE A 234 13.21 -5.95 14.55
C PHE A 234 12.89 -6.99 13.47
N GLY A 235 12.53 -6.58 12.26
CA GLY A 235 12.23 -7.53 11.18
C GLY A 235 11.58 -6.89 9.96
N ASN A 236 11.15 -7.72 9.02
CA ASN A 236 10.42 -7.24 7.85
C ASN A 236 9.14 -6.50 8.26
N PRO A 237 8.86 -5.31 7.72
CA PRO A 237 7.65 -4.56 8.05
C PRO A 237 6.35 -5.35 7.91
N ASN A 238 6.20 -6.13 6.84
CA ASN A 238 5.03 -7.00 6.65
C ASN A 238 4.86 -8.03 7.77
N THR A 239 5.95 -8.64 8.23
CA THR A 239 5.93 -9.61 9.33
C THR A 239 5.60 -8.93 10.65
N ILE A 240 6.20 -7.77 10.92
CA ILE A 240 5.93 -6.97 12.13
C ILE A 240 4.48 -6.49 12.15
N VAL A 241 3.96 -5.94 11.05
CA VAL A 241 2.57 -5.48 10.93
C VAL A 241 1.60 -6.63 11.21
N LYS A 242 1.73 -7.75 10.51
CA LYS A 242 0.81 -8.89 10.66
C LYS A 242 0.86 -9.50 12.06
N HIS A 243 2.07 -9.61 12.63
CA HIS A 243 2.23 -10.08 14.02
C HIS A 243 1.56 -9.14 15.02
N THR A 244 1.68 -7.83 14.82
CA THR A 244 1.05 -6.82 15.67
C THR A 244 -0.48 -6.89 15.61
N VAL A 245 -1.06 -7.07 14.41
CA VAL A 245 -2.52 -7.29 14.27
C VAL A 245 -2.96 -8.51 15.07
N GLY A 246 -2.15 -9.60 15.07
CA GLY A 246 -2.38 -10.76 15.93
C GLY A 246 -2.32 -10.45 17.43
N LEU A 247 -1.38 -9.60 17.86
CA LEU A 247 -1.27 -9.14 19.26
C LEU A 247 -2.46 -8.26 19.68
N LEU A 248 -3.11 -7.59 18.75
CA LEU A 248 -4.35 -6.83 18.98
C LEU A 248 -5.60 -7.74 19.13
N GLY A 249 -5.44 -9.07 19.01
CA GLY A 249 -6.51 -10.05 19.22
C GLY A 249 -7.18 -10.54 17.93
N TYR A 250 -6.71 -10.15 16.75
CA TYR A 250 -7.26 -10.61 15.48
C TYR A 250 -6.50 -11.86 14.98
N PRO A 251 -7.19 -12.98 14.66
CA PRO A 251 -6.55 -14.24 14.29
C PRO A 251 -6.09 -14.26 12.81
N VAL A 252 -5.30 -13.27 12.40
CA VAL A 252 -4.79 -13.12 11.02
C VAL A 252 -3.68 -14.12 10.66
N GLY A 253 -3.20 -14.90 11.63
CA GLY A 253 -2.13 -15.88 11.43
C GLY A 253 -0.74 -15.26 11.24
N LYS A 254 0.21 -16.09 10.81
CA LYS A 254 1.58 -15.67 10.50
C LYS A 254 1.74 -15.36 9.02
N CYS A 255 2.74 -14.55 8.67
CA CYS A 255 3.18 -14.42 7.29
C CYS A 255 3.62 -15.77 6.73
N ARG A 256 3.63 -15.92 5.42
CA ARG A 256 4.11 -17.13 4.75
C ARG A 256 5.62 -17.26 4.87
N ALA A 257 6.09 -18.51 5.00
CA ALA A 257 7.52 -18.78 4.96
C ALA A 257 8.12 -18.33 3.61
N PRO A 258 9.35 -17.79 3.60
CA PRO A 258 10.30 -17.72 4.72
C PRO A 258 10.12 -16.48 5.63
N PHE A 259 9.11 -15.62 5.43
CA PHE A 259 8.95 -14.32 6.11
C PHE A 259 8.10 -14.41 7.39
N ASN A 260 8.07 -15.57 8.05
CA ASN A 260 7.16 -15.88 9.17
C ASN A 260 7.83 -15.88 10.55
N GLN A 261 9.06 -15.39 10.66
CA GLN A 261 9.81 -15.39 11.90
C GLN A 261 9.71 -14.04 12.61
N VAL A 262 9.32 -14.07 13.88
CA VAL A 262 9.33 -12.92 14.79
C VAL A 262 10.10 -13.31 16.04
N SER A 263 11.10 -12.51 16.42
CA SER A 263 11.88 -12.79 17.63
C SER A 263 11.07 -12.52 18.92
N PRO A 264 11.39 -13.19 20.03
CA PRO A 264 10.80 -12.85 21.32
C PRO A 264 11.01 -11.37 21.69
N GLN A 265 12.19 -10.83 21.41
CA GLN A 265 12.49 -9.41 21.63
C GLN A 265 11.55 -8.48 20.85
N ALA A 266 11.28 -8.79 19.59
CA ALA A 266 10.32 -8.03 18.77
C ALA A 266 8.91 -8.09 19.37
N THR A 267 8.48 -9.28 19.82
CA THR A 267 7.17 -9.46 20.43
C THR A 267 7.01 -8.63 21.71
N GLU A 268 7.98 -8.62 22.58
CA GLU A 268 7.93 -7.84 23.82
C GLU A 268 7.97 -6.31 23.55
N ALA A 269 8.79 -5.87 22.58
CA ALA A 269 8.81 -4.46 22.17
C ALA A 269 7.45 -4.02 21.59
N LEU A 270 6.81 -4.85 20.78
CA LEU A 270 5.49 -4.57 20.20
C LEU A 270 4.40 -4.51 21.28
N LYS A 271 4.36 -5.46 22.21
CA LYS A 271 3.40 -5.44 23.35
C LYS A 271 3.53 -4.15 24.16
N LYS A 272 4.77 -3.73 24.45
CA LYS A 272 5.03 -2.47 25.17
C LYS A 272 4.49 -1.27 24.39
N VAL A 273 4.81 -1.17 23.09
CA VAL A 273 4.34 -0.05 22.24
C VAL A 273 2.82 -0.04 22.11
N ILE A 274 2.20 -1.21 21.97
CA ILE A 274 0.72 -1.31 21.92
C ILE A 274 0.12 -0.76 23.22
N ALA A 275 0.60 -1.20 24.38
CA ALA A 275 0.11 -0.74 25.69
C ALA A 275 0.26 0.77 25.86
N GLU A 276 1.46 1.31 25.59
CA GLU A 276 1.73 2.77 25.67
C GLU A 276 0.85 3.58 24.71
N ASN A 277 0.58 3.07 23.51
CA ASN A 277 -0.27 3.76 22.54
C ASN A 277 -1.75 3.68 22.91
N GLN A 278 -2.21 2.57 23.50
CA GLN A 278 -3.58 2.45 24.03
C GLN A 278 -3.84 3.40 25.19
N GLU A 279 -2.87 3.57 26.11
CA GLU A 279 -2.95 4.57 27.18
C GLU A 279 -3.08 6.01 26.64
N LYS A 280 -2.50 6.29 25.47
CA LYS A 280 -2.64 7.57 24.74
C LYS A 280 -3.93 7.67 23.91
N GLY A 281 -4.81 6.66 23.98
CA GLY A 281 -6.07 6.63 23.24
C GLY A 281 -5.95 6.30 21.76
N MET A 282 -4.81 5.78 21.31
CA MET A 282 -4.66 5.32 19.91
C MET A 282 -5.45 4.02 19.69
N LYS A 283 -6.31 4.03 18.68
CA LYS A 283 -7.16 2.90 18.30
C LYS A 283 -6.98 2.53 16.82
#